data_3c0e0799813877696cfdb7a5c98f0b84
#
_entry.id   3c0e0799813877696cfdb7a5c98f0b84
#
_cell.length_a   1.000
_cell.length_b   1.000
_cell.length_c   1.000
_cell.angle_alpha   90.00
_cell.angle_beta   90.00
_cell.angle_gamma   90.00
#
_symmetry.space_group_name_H-M   'P 1'
#
loop_
_entity.id
_entity.type
_entity.pdbx_description
1 polymer ?
#
loop_
_entity_poly.entity_id
_entity_poly.type
_entity_poly.pdbx_seq_one_letter_code
_entity_poly.pdbx_strand_id
1 'polypeptide(L)'
;MERRQFSRREFVCASSSAMLAPLAGCRLWGNSVGQVCPAWRPGELDIHFIHTGTGEQTFFRFPDGTTMLLDCGFVYNRKADYVAAVPAKPDGTQTGGDWVTRYLQRVADGREIDYVMISHWHDDHIRGIPVVGRTFRFRHYFDHQYPRVGLYRHDADKGGFDLLRQWFFDACARGMQVEPFEVGALNQIRLRRDAAAYPTFEIRNIAANGVVWDGRDGVRDCAAEHVRATGAKDIEENMLSSAIRIRYGNFSYFTGGDLEKSFVGADGVRYNYEELVGKAAGPVSVCKTNHHAYLTAMSPEFVRAVRAQAYVSSVWSPNQTNVKTLTAMSAGSTASGGVYYGHLPEKARREFAERGLLGSVAPAQGHAVVKVAPGGDTFRIFVLSAEDESMTVLDEREFVA
;
A
#
# COMPACT_ATOMS: atom_id res chain seq x y z
N MET A 1 -33.33 59.58 48.86
CA MET A 1 -32.16 60.29 49.38
C MET A 1 -31.12 59.30 49.74
N GLU A 2 -30.13 59.50 49.21
CA GLU A 2 -28.67 59.42 49.16
C GLU A 2 -28.09 58.29 48.37
N ARG A 3 -27.41 58.69 47.28
CA ARG A 3 -26.47 57.94 46.52
C ARG A 3 -25.17 57.77 47.30
N ARG A 4 -24.63 56.54 47.41
CA ARG A 4 -23.23 56.35 47.71
C ARG A 4 -22.54 55.63 46.58
N GLN A 5 -21.60 56.31 45.99
CA GLN A 5 -20.60 55.82 45.09
C GLN A 5 -19.67 54.82 45.79
N PHE A 6 -19.36 53.71 45.19
CA PHE A 6 -18.23 52.89 45.58
C PHE A 6 -17.12 52.95 44.49
N SER A 7 -15.95 53.28 44.99
CA SER A 7 -14.73 53.51 44.24
C SER A 7 -14.08 52.21 43.83
N ARG A 8 -13.37 52.33 42.68
CA ARG A 8 -12.41 51.31 42.20
C ARG A 8 -11.28 51.12 43.23
N ARG A 9 -11.02 49.86 43.59
CA ARG A 9 -9.75 49.19 43.90
C ARG A 9 -10.02 48.02 44.82
N GLU A 10 -9.86 46.85 44.27
CA GLU A 10 -9.18 45.69 44.87
C GLU A 10 -9.40 44.48 43.97
N PHE A 11 -8.49 44.32 43.00
CA PHE A 11 -8.34 43.07 42.24
C PHE A 11 -7.29 42.26 43.01
N VAL A 12 -7.77 41.30 43.79
CA VAL A 12 -6.92 40.27 44.39
C VAL A 12 -6.56 39.27 43.27
N CYS A 13 -5.29 39.23 42.91
CA CYS A 13 -4.71 38.16 42.10
C CYS A 13 -4.79 36.83 42.84
N ALA A 14 -5.72 35.99 42.44
CA ALA A 14 -5.65 34.55 42.70
C ALA A 14 -4.78 33.92 41.60
N SER A 15 -3.53 33.65 41.95
CA SER A 15 -2.61 32.89 41.11
C SER A 15 -3.05 31.42 41.07
N SER A 16 -3.78 31.03 40.02
CA SER A 16 -4.02 29.66 39.67
C SER A 16 -2.74 29.11 39.03
N SER A 17 -1.98 28.34 39.80
CA SER A 17 -0.88 27.51 39.27
C SER A 17 -1.47 26.43 38.34
N ALA A 18 -1.62 26.73 37.08
CA ALA A 18 -1.84 25.73 36.06
C ALA A 18 -0.54 24.92 35.95
N MET A 19 -0.56 23.68 36.41
CA MET A 19 0.44 22.70 36.08
C MET A 19 0.45 22.52 34.54
N LEU A 20 1.42 23.10 33.87
CA LEU A 20 1.78 22.75 32.52
C LEU A 20 2.29 21.31 32.56
N ALA A 21 1.42 20.37 32.20
CA ALA A 21 1.89 19.06 31.79
C ALA A 21 2.88 19.27 30.63
N PRO A 22 4.05 18.62 30.63
CA PRO A 22 4.95 18.74 29.51
C PRO A 22 4.22 18.14 28.29
N LEU A 23 3.91 18.97 27.29
CA LEU A 23 3.61 18.55 25.94
C LEU A 23 4.81 17.71 25.50
N ALA A 24 4.65 16.38 25.56
CA ALA A 24 5.61 15.44 25.03
C ALA A 24 5.84 15.81 23.56
N GLY A 25 7.09 16.19 23.29
CA GLY A 25 7.62 16.77 22.08
C GLY A 25 6.94 16.39 20.77
N CYS A 26 6.18 17.28 20.20
CA CYS A 26 6.13 17.43 18.75
C CYS A 26 7.57 17.76 18.31
N ARG A 27 8.36 16.74 17.98
CA ARG A 27 9.59 16.94 17.22
C ARG A 27 9.13 17.37 15.83
N LEU A 28 9.22 18.66 15.55
CA LEU A 28 9.21 19.16 14.18
C LEU A 28 10.31 18.40 13.44
N TRP A 29 9.92 17.50 12.60
CA TRP A 29 10.85 16.84 11.69
C TRP A 29 11.47 17.95 10.86
N GLY A 30 12.81 18.05 10.80
CA GLY A 30 13.47 19.00 9.90
C GLY A 30 13.12 18.70 8.46
N ASN A 31 13.30 19.69 7.58
CA ASN A 31 13.20 19.48 6.13
C ASN A 31 14.30 18.51 5.67
N SER A 32 13.90 17.40 5.04
CA SER A 32 14.82 16.34 4.57
C SER A 32 15.08 16.40 3.06
N VAL A 33 14.47 17.33 2.34
CA VAL A 33 14.68 17.46 0.88
C VAL A 33 16.16 17.69 0.57
N GLY A 34 16.70 16.92 -0.36
CA GLY A 34 18.12 16.89 -0.70
C GLY A 34 18.99 16.05 0.22
N GLN A 35 18.44 15.45 1.27
CA GLN A 35 19.13 14.53 2.18
C GLN A 35 18.76 13.08 1.88
N VAL A 36 19.50 12.13 2.45
CA VAL A 36 19.13 10.71 2.42
C VAL A 36 17.91 10.50 3.31
N CYS A 37 17.00 9.65 2.86
CA CYS A 37 15.79 9.30 3.64
C CYS A 37 16.17 8.83 5.04
N PRO A 38 15.52 9.35 6.10
CA PRO A 38 15.81 8.93 7.48
C PRO A 38 15.64 7.42 7.66
N ALA A 39 16.62 6.76 8.27
CA ALA A 39 16.53 5.35 8.61
C ALA A 39 15.37 5.09 9.58
N TRP A 40 14.81 3.88 9.49
CA TRP A 40 13.78 3.41 10.43
C TRP A 40 14.32 3.34 11.86
N ARG A 41 13.45 3.60 12.82
CA ARG A 41 13.72 3.50 14.26
C ARG A 41 12.65 2.66 14.96
N PRO A 42 12.98 1.97 16.08
CA PRO A 42 11.97 1.25 16.86
C PRO A 42 10.77 2.10 17.20
N GLY A 43 9.58 1.55 16.96
CA GLY A 43 8.29 2.25 17.12
C GLY A 43 7.77 2.92 15.85
N GLU A 44 8.59 3.11 14.82
CA GLU A 44 8.13 3.63 13.52
C GLU A 44 7.56 2.47 12.66
N LEU A 45 6.55 2.77 11.85
CA LEU A 45 6.13 1.90 10.76
C LEU A 45 6.56 2.54 9.44
N ASP A 46 7.41 1.83 8.69
CA ASP A 46 7.81 2.25 7.35
C ASP A 46 7.10 1.40 6.28
N ILE A 47 6.59 2.05 5.23
CA ILE A 47 6.01 1.41 4.05
C ILE A 47 6.70 1.98 2.82
N HIS A 48 7.50 1.17 2.15
CA HIS A 48 8.29 1.56 0.98
C HIS A 48 7.63 1.05 -0.30
N PHE A 49 7.10 1.94 -1.11
CA PHE A 49 6.65 1.65 -2.47
C PHE A 49 7.85 1.83 -3.41
N ILE A 50 8.43 0.72 -3.84
CA ILE A 50 9.70 0.75 -4.58
C ILE A 50 9.39 0.86 -6.07
N HIS A 51 9.69 2.00 -6.67
CA HIS A 51 9.42 2.25 -8.08
C HIS A 51 10.59 1.77 -8.96
N THR A 52 10.37 0.73 -9.75
CA THR A 52 11.32 0.23 -10.76
C THR A 52 10.87 0.53 -12.20
N GLY A 53 9.66 1.10 -12.37
CA GLY A 53 9.07 1.35 -13.67
C GLY A 53 8.66 0.09 -14.45
N THR A 54 8.69 -1.10 -13.83
CA THR A 54 8.46 -2.38 -14.51
C THR A 54 7.43 -3.29 -13.86
N GLY A 55 6.97 -2.98 -12.65
CA GLY A 55 6.02 -3.75 -11.87
C GLY A 55 5.78 -3.15 -10.50
N GLU A 56 5.20 -3.91 -9.59
CA GLU A 56 4.82 -3.48 -8.24
C GLU A 56 5.55 -4.27 -7.16
N GLN A 57 5.93 -3.57 -6.10
CA GLN A 57 6.52 -4.10 -4.89
C GLN A 57 6.39 -3.13 -3.73
N THR A 58 6.04 -3.65 -2.56
CA THR A 58 5.93 -2.86 -1.33
C THR A 58 6.67 -3.57 -0.19
N PHE A 59 7.62 -2.88 0.43
CA PHE A 59 8.33 -3.40 1.60
C PHE A 59 7.85 -2.68 2.85
N PHE A 60 7.62 -3.44 3.91
CA PHE A 60 7.18 -2.96 5.22
C PHE A 60 8.23 -3.25 6.27
N ARG A 61 8.43 -2.29 7.15
CA ARG A 61 9.12 -2.49 8.41
C ARG A 61 8.21 -2.03 9.54
N PHE A 62 7.71 -3.00 10.33
CA PHE A 62 6.74 -2.79 11.38
C PHE A 62 7.38 -2.21 12.65
N PRO A 63 6.60 -1.71 13.63
CA PRO A 63 7.12 -0.99 14.78
C PRO A 63 8.14 -1.75 15.64
N ASP A 64 8.08 -3.08 15.67
CA ASP A 64 9.06 -3.93 16.39
C ASP A 64 10.23 -4.37 15.50
N GLY A 65 10.31 -3.90 14.26
CA GLY A 65 11.30 -4.30 13.27
C GLY A 65 10.95 -5.57 12.48
N THR A 66 9.78 -6.17 12.67
CA THR A 66 9.27 -7.24 11.79
C THR A 66 9.13 -6.72 10.37
N THR A 67 9.48 -7.54 9.38
CA THR A 67 9.55 -7.14 7.98
C THR A 67 8.60 -7.95 7.09
N MET A 68 8.06 -7.30 6.06
CA MET A 68 7.25 -7.96 5.05
C MET A 68 7.55 -7.40 3.65
N LEU A 69 7.66 -8.27 2.67
CA LEU A 69 7.61 -7.92 1.25
C LEU A 69 6.25 -8.33 0.69
N LEU A 70 5.48 -7.37 0.21
CA LEU A 70 4.23 -7.61 -0.50
C LEU A 70 4.45 -7.36 -1.96
N ASP A 71 4.25 -8.41 -2.75
CA ASP A 71 4.57 -8.49 -4.16
C ASP A 71 6.03 -8.14 -4.46
N CYS A 72 6.51 -8.57 -5.58
CA CYS A 72 7.72 -8.12 -6.22
C CYS A 72 7.68 -8.62 -7.66
N GLY A 73 7.34 -7.74 -8.58
CA GLY A 73 7.15 -8.13 -9.95
C GLY A 73 7.87 -7.27 -10.96
N PHE A 74 7.93 -7.77 -12.18
CA PHE A 74 8.31 -7.00 -13.35
C PHE A 74 7.82 -7.66 -14.64
N VAL A 75 7.43 -6.82 -15.60
CA VAL A 75 7.04 -7.26 -16.94
C VAL A 75 8.27 -7.29 -17.85
N TYR A 76 8.56 -8.47 -18.43
CA TYR A 76 9.79 -8.67 -19.21
C TYR A 76 9.74 -7.98 -20.58
N ASN A 77 8.68 -8.23 -21.34
CA ASN A 77 8.55 -7.78 -22.74
C ASN A 77 7.51 -6.66 -22.84
N ARG A 78 7.80 -5.51 -22.20
CA ARG A 78 6.92 -4.35 -22.33
C ARG A 78 6.95 -3.82 -23.77
N LYS A 79 5.80 -3.32 -24.23
CA LYS A 79 5.71 -2.64 -25.54
C LYS A 79 6.67 -1.44 -25.57
N ALA A 80 7.21 -1.14 -26.74
CA ALA A 80 8.19 -0.05 -26.90
C ALA A 80 7.63 1.32 -26.47
N ASP A 81 6.37 1.59 -26.75
CA ASP A 81 5.67 2.80 -26.30
C ASP A 81 5.48 2.85 -24.78
N TYR A 82 5.32 1.71 -24.11
CA TYR A 82 5.28 1.63 -22.64
C TYR A 82 6.66 1.92 -22.03
N VAL A 83 7.72 1.36 -22.62
CA VAL A 83 9.10 1.60 -22.17
C VAL A 83 9.47 3.08 -22.35
N ALA A 84 9.06 3.68 -23.48
CA ALA A 84 9.30 5.10 -23.73
C ALA A 84 8.53 6.02 -22.76
N ALA A 85 7.29 5.64 -22.41
CA ALA A 85 6.46 6.44 -21.52
C ALA A 85 6.81 6.24 -20.04
N VAL A 86 7.20 5.03 -19.62
CA VAL A 86 7.58 4.67 -18.26
C VAL A 86 8.88 3.87 -18.31
N PRO A 87 10.04 4.52 -18.30
CA PRO A 87 11.33 3.83 -18.36
C PRO A 87 11.60 3.01 -17.09
N ALA A 88 12.43 1.98 -17.24
CA ALA A 88 12.94 1.24 -16.08
C ALA A 88 13.80 2.15 -15.18
N LYS A 89 13.77 1.91 -13.88
CA LYS A 89 14.47 2.70 -12.87
C LYS A 89 15.34 1.79 -11.96
N PRO A 90 16.55 2.28 -11.63
CA PRO A 90 17.27 3.48 -12.10
C PRO A 90 17.53 3.49 -13.60
N ASP A 91 17.66 2.30 -14.22
CA ASP A 91 17.91 2.09 -15.65
C ASP A 91 17.48 0.69 -16.10
N GLY A 92 17.72 0.34 -17.37
CA GLY A 92 17.38 -0.96 -17.97
C GLY A 92 18.48 -2.03 -17.89
N THR A 93 19.57 -1.81 -17.13
CA THR A 93 20.72 -2.75 -17.08
C THR A 93 20.44 -3.97 -16.23
N GLN A 94 19.48 -3.90 -15.30
CA GLN A 94 19.07 -4.98 -14.41
C GLN A 94 17.56 -5.20 -14.51
N THR A 95 17.08 -6.34 -13.99
CA THR A 95 15.65 -6.57 -13.86
C THR A 95 15.06 -5.77 -12.69
N GLY A 96 13.73 -5.57 -12.69
CA GLY A 96 13.06 -4.95 -11.53
C GLY A 96 13.34 -5.68 -10.23
N GLY A 97 13.40 -7.04 -10.26
CA GLY A 97 13.73 -7.84 -9.08
C GLY A 97 15.18 -7.63 -8.58
N ASP A 98 16.13 -7.39 -9.47
CA ASP A 98 17.52 -7.08 -9.08
C ASP A 98 17.59 -5.69 -8.40
N TRP A 99 16.91 -4.68 -8.96
CA TRP A 99 16.83 -3.34 -8.37
C TRP A 99 16.14 -3.35 -7.00
N VAL A 100 15.05 -4.12 -6.85
CA VAL A 100 14.40 -4.32 -5.56
C VAL A 100 15.34 -4.98 -4.56
N THR A 101 16.10 -6.00 -4.98
CA THR A 101 17.09 -6.67 -4.13
C THR A 101 18.12 -5.67 -3.59
N ARG A 102 18.65 -4.79 -4.44
CA ARG A 102 19.62 -3.76 -4.05
C ARG A 102 19.00 -2.72 -3.11
N TYR A 103 17.75 -2.32 -3.37
CA TYR A 103 17.00 -1.43 -2.48
C TYR A 103 16.82 -2.05 -1.08
N LEU A 104 16.37 -3.30 -1.03
CA LEU A 104 16.16 -4.03 0.22
C LEU A 104 17.46 -4.21 1.03
N GLN A 105 18.61 -4.37 0.38
CA GLN A 105 19.93 -4.43 1.05
C GLN A 105 20.28 -3.15 1.83
N ARG A 106 19.60 -2.03 1.53
CA ARG A 106 19.81 -0.73 2.20
C ARG A 106 18.85 -0.49 3.36
N VAL A 107 17.61 -1.05 3.26
CA VAL A 107 16.53 -0.75 4.20
C VAL A 107 16.16 -1.92 5.11
N ALA A 108 16.53 -3.15 4.75
CA ALA A 108 16.30 -4.32 5.57
C ALA A 108 17.56 -4.66 6.38
N ASP A 109 17.39 -4.99 7.65
CA ASP A 109 18.49 -5.46 8.49
C ASP A 109 18.81 -6.93 8.17
N GLY A 110 19.99 -7.18 7.63
CA GLY A 110 20.44 -8.53 7.31
C GLY A 110 19.82 -9.09 6.02
N ARG A 111 19.71 -10.43 5.96
CA ARG A 111 19.25 -11.15 4.76
C ARG A 111 18.04 -12.03 5.01
N GLU A 112 17.21 -11.65 5.97
CA GLU A 112 15.99 -12.37 6.31
C GLU A 112 14.83 -11.42 6.35
N ILE A 113 13.72 -11.81 5.71
CA ILE A 113 12.44 -11.10 5.71
C ILE A 113 11.42 -12.03 6.35
N ASP A 114 10.68 -11.52 7.34
CA ASP A 114 9.78 -12.35 8.14
C ASP A 114 8.60 -12.86 7.30
N TYR A 115 8.06 -12.04 6.41
CA TYR A 115 6.91 -12.39 5.58
C TYR A 115 7.14 -12.06 4.11
N VAL A 116 6.72 -12.93 3.23
CA VAL A 116 6.39 -12.61 1.84
C VAL A 116 4.92 -12.87 1.63
N MET A 117 4.22 -11.88 1.10
CA MET A 117 2.82 -11.97 0.71
C MET A 117 2.70 -11.66 -0.77
N ILE A 118 1.91 -12.45 -1.48
CA ILE A 118 1.59 -12.25 -2.89
C ILE A 118 0.10 -11.92 -2.99
N SER A 119 -0.20 -10.79 -3.60
CA SER A 119 -1.59 -10.37 -3.80
C SER A 119 -2.30 -11.26 -4.81
N HIS A 120 -1.68 -11.46 -5.97
CA HIS A 120 -2.16 -12.33 -7.06
C HIS A 120 -0.98 -12.70 -7.99
N TRP A 121 -1.22 -13.54 -9.02
CA TRP A 121 -0.13 -14.19 -9.74
C TRP A 121 0.19 -13.61 -11.13
N HIS A 122 -0.06 -12.32 -11.37
CA HIS A 122 0.47 -11.66 -12.58
C HIS A 122 1.97 -11.37 -12.47
N ASP A 123 2.66 -11.36 -13.61
CA ASP A 123 4.11 -11.20 -13.70
C ASP A 123 4.63 -9.93 -13.03
N ASP A 124 3.90 -8.84 -13.14
CA ASP A 124 4.23 -7.55 -12.51
C ASP A 124 4.06 -7.53 -10.99
N HIS A 125 3.61 -8.66 -10.39
CA HIS A 125 3.52 -8.88 -8.95
C HIS A 125 4.41 -10.01 -8.43
N ILE A 126 4.75 -11.03 -9.26
CA ILE A 126 5.42 -12.24 -8.77
C ILE A 126 6.82 -12.47 -9.30
N ARG A 127 7.15 -12.02 -10.51
CA ARG A 127 8.35 -12.42 -11.23
C ARG A 127 9.66 -12.07 -10.53
N GLY A 128 9.66 -11.04 -9.70
CA GLY A 128 10.81 -10.59 -8.91
C GLY A 128 11.03 -11.39 -7.61
N ILE A 129 10.02 -12.08 -7.08
CA ILE A 129 10.14 -12.85 -5.83
C ILE A 129 11.29 -13.87 -5.88
N PRO A 130 11.40 -14.72 -6.93
CA PRO A 130 12.53 -15.64 -7.05
C PRO A 130 13.89 -14.95 -7.13
N VAL A 131 13.94 -13.74 -7.70
CA VAL A 131 15.19 -12.96 -7.82
C VAL A 131 15.62 -12.46 -6.43
N VAL A 132 14.71 -11.82 -5.69
CA VAL A 132 14.95 -11.39 -4.29
C VAL A 132 15.31 -12.59 -3.42
N GLY A 133 14.63 -13.72 -3.61
CA GLY A 133 14.84 -14.96 -2.87
C GLY A 133 16.20 -15.64 -3.05
N ARG A 134 17.05 -15.16 -3.99
CA ARG A 134 18.47 -15.57 -4.10
C ARG A 134 19.34 -14.90 -3.01
N THR A 135 18.94 -13.72 -2.55
CA THR A 135 19.68 -12.91 -1.58
C THR A 135 19.05 -12.95 -0.20
N PHE A 136 17.72 -12.90 -0.15
CA PHE A 136 16.95 -12.87 1.08
C PHE A 136 16.26 -14.21 1.33
N ARG A 137 16.24 -14.65 2.61
CA ARG A 137 15.44 -15.76 3.07
C ARG A 137 14.12 -15.26 3.60
N PHE A 138 13.01 -15.84 3.16
CA PHE A 138 11.68 -15.57 3.68
C PHE A 138 11.30 -16.63 4.72
N ARG A 139 10.67 -16.20 5.83
CA ARG A 139 10.25 -17.10 6.92
C ARG A 139 8.83 -17.61 6.73
N HIS A 140 7.93 -16.74 6.31
CA HIS A 140 6.50 -17.06 6.12
C HIS A 140 6.02 -16.58 4.75
N TYR A 141 5.16 -17.39 4.14
CA TYR A 141 4.56 -17.12 2.83
C TYR A 141 3.06 -17.11 2.93
N PHE A 142 2.44 -16.12 2.29
CA PHE A 142 1.00 -16.02 2.07
C PHE A 142 0.72 -15.69 0.61
N ASP A 143 -0.30 -16.31 0.04
CA ASP A 143 -0.93 -15.90 -1.21
C ASP A 143 -2.44 -16.14 -1.16
N HIS A 144 -3.14 -15.71 -2.22
CA HIS A 144 -4.59 -15.80 -2.29
C HIS A 144 -5.12 -17.22 -2.51
N GLN A 145 -4.31 -18.16 -2.99
CA GLN A 145 -4.80 -19.49 -3.39
C GLN A 145 -4.16 -20.69 -2.68
N TYR A 146 -3.15 -20.50 -1.84
CA TYR A 146 -2.63 -21.65 -1.10
C TYR A 146 -3.75 -22.34 -0.31
N PRO A 147 -3.88 -23.66 -0.33
CA PRO A 147 -2.92 -24.66 -0.83
C PRO A 147 -3.06 -25.03 -2.33
N ARG A 148 -3.74 -24.25 -3.11
CA ARG A 148 -4.05 -24.54 -4.53
C ARG A 148 -2.94 -24.10 -5.52
N VAL A 149 -1.77 -23.77 -5.04
CA VAL A 149 -0.60 -23.34 -5.83
C VAL A 149 -0.30 -24.14 -7.09
N GLY A 150 -0.64 -25.43 -7.12
CA GLY A 150 -0.47 -26.28 -8.30
C GLY A 150 -1.65 -26.30 -9.29
N LEU A 151 -2.75 -25.60 -8.97
CA LEU A 151 -3.99 -25.62 -9.75
C LEU A 151 -4.21 -24.32 -10.54
N TYR A 152 -3.20 -23.48 -10.61
CA TYR A 152 -3.27 -22.22 -11.33
C TYR A 152 -3.61 -22.41 -12.81
N ARG A 153 -4.55 -21.63 -13.31
CA ARG A 153 -5.07 -21.67 -14.68
C ARG A 153 -5.08 -20.28 -15.29
N HIS A 154 -3.95 -19.65 -15.40
CA HIS A 154 -3.90 -18.36 -16.04
C HIS A 154 -3.26 -18.43 -17.42
N ASP A 155 -3.78 -17.65 -18.35
CA ASP A 155 -3.42 -17.75 -19.77
C ASP A 155 -2.17 -16.95 -20.11
N ALA A 156 -1.86 -15.92 -19.33
CA ALA A 156 -0.96 -14.87 -19.77
C ALA A 156 0.49 -15.04 -19.32
N ASP A 157 0.75 -15.58 -18.11
CA ASP A 157 2.06 -15.42 -17.47
C ASP A 157 2.68 -16.71 -16.94
N LYS A 158 2.51 -17.81 -17.68
CA LYS A 158 3.02 -19.13 -17.29
C LYS A 158 4.49 -19.12 -16.87
N GLY A 159 5.34 -18.34 -17.55
CA GLY A 159 6.77 -18.30 -17.26
C GLY A 159 7.11 -17.70 -15.89
N GLY A 160 6.42 -16.65 -15.49
CA GLY A 160 6.60 -16.04 -14.16
C GLY A 160 6.09 -16.94 -13.05
N PHE A 161 4.91 -17.53 -13.27
CA PHE A 161 4.32 -18.46 -12.30
C PHE A 161 5.15 -19.74 -12.13
N ASP A 162 5.70 -20.30 -13.21
CA ASP A 162 6.56 -21.48 -13.11
C ASP A 162 7.85 -21.19 -12.32
N LEU A 163 8.46 -20.02 -12.51
CA LEU A 163 9.61 -19.58 -11.72
C LEU A 163 9.24 -19.39 -10.24
N LEU A 164 8.10 -18.75 -9.96
CA LEU A 164 7.59 -18.60 -8.60
C LEU A 164 7.37 -19.97 -7.95
N ARG A 165 6.71 -20.87 -8.64
CA ARG A 165 6.39 -22.21 -8.14
C ARG A 165 7.66 -23.02 -7.83
N GLN A 166 8.66 -22.98 -8.69
CA GLN A 166 9.93 -23.64 -8.44
C GLN A 166 10.61 -23.06 -7.20
N TRP A 167 10.74 -21.73 -7.15
CA TRP A 167 11.29 -21.03 -5.98
C TRP A 167 10.52 -21.36 -4.69
N PHE A 168 9.18 -21.38 -4.74
CA PHE A 168 8.32 -21.70 -3.62
C PHE A 168 8.65 -23.07 -3.01
N PHE A 169 8.71 -24.11 -3.80
CA PHE A 169 9.06 -25.45 -3.30
C PHE A 169 10.48 -25.50 -2.74
N ASP A 170 11.44 -24.85 -3.39
CA ASP A 170 12.81 -24.76 -2.90
C ASP A 170 12.88 -23.97 -1.57
N ALA A 171 12.11 -22.91 -1.41
CA ALA A 171 12.04 -22.13 -0.17
C ALA A 171 11.38 -22.92 0.96
N CYS A 172 10.30 -23.67 0.69
CA CYS A 172 9.67 -24.59 1.64
C CYS A 172 10.66 -25.67 2.09
N ALA A 173 11.41 -26.26 1.18
CA ALA A 173 12.44 -27.26 1.50
C ALA A 173 13.55 -26.68 2.42
N ARG A 174 13.77 -25.36 2.37
CA ARG A 174 14.68 -24.63 3.27
C ARG A 174 14.01 -24.11 4.55
N GLY A 175 12.75 -24.49 4.81
CA GLY A 175 12.04 -24.21 6.05
C GLY A 175 11.17 -22.95 6.05
N MET A 176 10.80 -22.40 4.87
CA MET A 176 9.77 -21.37 4.79
C MET A 176 8.43 -21.97 5.21
N GLN A 177 7.75 -21.31 6.13
CA GLN A 177 6.42 -21.70 6.61
C GLN A 177 5.35 -21.15 5.63
N VAL A 178 4.33 -21.95 5.38
CA VAL A 178 3.23 -21.56 4.49
C VAL A 178 1.91 -21.75 5.21
N GLU A 179 1.07 -20.74 5.16
CA GLU A 179 -0.25 -20.77 5.79
C GLU A 179 -1.30 -20.32 4.78
N PRO A 180 -2.53 -20.90 4.81
CA PRO A 180 -3.66 -20.37 4.04
C PRO A 180 -3.94 -18.92 4.47
N PHE A 181 -4.23 -18.04 3.50
CA PHE A 181 -4.67 -16.70 3.82
C PHE A 181 -6.14 -16.73 4.27
N GLU A 182 -6.38 -16.45 5.53
CA GLU A 182 -7.70 -16.51 6.14
C GLU A 182 -8.37 -15.14 6.09
N VAL A 183 -9.39 -15.00 5.23
CA VAL A 183 -10.18 -13.77 5.13
C VAL A 183 -10.93 -13.51 6.44
N GLY A 184 -10.87 -12.28 6.94
CA GLY A 184 -11.42 -11.88 8.23
C GLY A 184 -10.49 -12.11 9.42
N ALA A 185 -9.38 -12.85 9.25
CA ALA A 185 -8.41 -13.05 10.35
C ALA A 185 -7.77 -11.73 10.77
N LEU A 186 -7.61 -11.57 12.08
CA LEU A 186 -6.86 -10.47 12.69
C LEU A 186 -5.50 -11.01 13.16
N ASN A 187 -4.44 -10.30 12.77
CA ASN A 187 -3.06 -10.62 13.19
C ASN A 187 -2.59 -12.03 12.81
N GLN A 188 -3.04 -12.58 11.69
CA GLN A 188 -2.39 -13.73 11.07
C GLN A 188 -0.98 -13.32 10.61
N ILE A 189 -0.86 -12.16 9.96
CA ILE A 189 0.42 -11.45 9.79
C ILE A 189 0.59 -10.55 11.01
N ARG A 190 1.59 -10.81 11.84
CA ARG A 190 1.75 -10.19 13.16
C ARG A 190 3.18 -9.77 13.46
N LEU A 191 3.37 -8.93 14.45
CA LEU A 191 4.67 -8.59 15.01
C LEU A 191 5.37 -9.86 15.55
N ARG A 192 6.65 -10.02 15.25
CA ARG A 192 7.42 -11.26 15.52
C ARG A 192 8.44 -11.11 16.63
N ARG A 193 8.72 -9.86 17.06
CA ARG A 193 9.77 -9.58 18.05
C ARG A 193 9.17 -9.13 19.37
N ASP A 194 8.44 -8.02 19.39
CA ASP A 194 7.87 -7.45 20.63
C ASP A 194 6.44 -6.89 20.38
N ALA A 195 5.49 -7.79 20.15
CA ALA A 195 4.09 -7.40 19.93
C ALA A 195 3.47 -6.70 21.15
N ALA A 196 3.92 -7.00 22.35
CA ALA A 196 3.40 -6.44 23.59
C ALA A 196 3.72 -4.94 23.72
N ALA A 197 4.82 -4.47 23.16
CA ALA A 197 5.19 -3.06 23.15
C ALA A 197 4.31 -2.20 22.23
N TYR A 198 3.58 -2.81 21.29
CA TYR A 198 2.80 -2.11 20.28
C TYR A 198 1.36 -2.62 20.20
N PRO A 199 0.55 -2.49 21.28
CA PRO A 199 -0.78 -3.11 21.38
C PRO A 199 -1.80 -2.51 20.42
N THR A 200 -1.52 -1.35 19.82
CA THR A 200 -2.39 -0.69 18.84
C THR A 200 -2.07 -1.05 17.39
N PHE A 201 -1.03 -1.88 17.17
CA PHE A 201 -0.70 -2.38 15.84
C PHE A 201 -1.49 -3.64 15.52
N GLU A 202 -2.18 -3.64 14.39
CA GLU A 202 -2.93 -4.80 13.92
C GLU A 202 -2.94 -4.88 12.38
N ILE A 203 -3.05 -6.11 11.86
CA ILE A 203 -3.27 -6.39 10.44
C ILE A 203 -4.52 -7.25 10.30
N ARG A 204 -5.47 -6.76 9.53
CA ARG A 204 -6.72 -7.45 9.18
C ARG A 204 -6.66 -7.92 7.73
N ASN A 205 -6.93 -9.20 7.51
CA ASN A 205 -7.16 -9.77 6.18
C ASN A 205 -8.56 -9.39 5.70
N ILE A 206 -8.65 -8.58 4.64
CA ILE A 206 -9.93 -8.01 4.18
C ILE A 206 -10.59 -8.88 3.10
N ALA A 207 -9.81 -9.30 2.12
CA ALA A 207 -10.33 -10.11 1.02
C ALA A 207 -9.23 -11.00 0.44
N ALA A 208 -9.62 -12.09 -0.18
CA ALA A 208 -8.79 -12.92 -1.06
C ALA A 208 -9.67 -13.91 -1.82
N ASN A 209 -9.24 -14.28 -3.04
CA ASN A 209 -9.88 -15.35 -3.81
C ASN A 209 -11.38 -15.11 -4.07
N GLY A 210 -11.77 -13.84 -4.21
CA GLY A 210 -13.16 -13.43 -4.39
C GLY A 210 -14.05 -13.53 -3.15
N VAL A 211 -13.44 -13.81 -1.98
CA VAL A 211 -14.12 -13.78 -0.67
C VAL A 211 -13.79 -12.45 0.01
N VAL A 212 -14.75 -11.81 0.65
CA VAL A 212 -14.58 -10.56 1.38
C VAL A 212 -15.10 -10.69 2.81
N TRP A 213 -14.37 -10.12 3.76
CA TRP A 213 -14.81 -9.95 5.14
C TRP A 213 -16.02 -9.01 5.20
N ASP A 214 -17.04 -9.34 6.00
CA ASP A 214 -18.28 -8.55 6.09
C ASP A 214 -18.19 -7.34 7.05
N GLY A 215 -17.01 -7.12 7.63
CA GLY A 215 -16.79 -6.05 8.61
C GLY A 215 -17.15 -6.44 10.04
N ARG A 216 -17.55 -7.70 10.29
CA ARG A 216 -17.96 -8.26 11.59
C ARG A 216 -17.31 -9.63 11.79
N ASP A 217 -18.10 -10.68 11.84
CA ASP A 217 -17.65 -12.04 12.18
C ASP A 217 -17.76 -13.02 11.01
N GLY A 218 -18.23 -12.57 9.85
CA GLY A 218 -18.49 -13.38 8.68
C GLY A 218 -17.68 -13.00 7.45
N VAL A 219 -17.89 -13.81 6.41
CA VAL A 219 -17.34 -13.55 5.08
C VAL A 219 -18.42 -13.75 4.02
N ARG A 220 -18.29 -13.06 2.89
CA ARG A 220 -19.12 -13.25 1.69
C ARG A 220 -18.27 -13.83 0.58
N ASP A 221 -18.68 -14.96 0.05
CA ASP A 221 -18.04 -15.62 -1.10
C ASP A 221 -18.66 -15.11 -2.41
N CYS A 222 -18.17 -13.96 -2.86
CA CYS A 222 -18.61 -13.30 -4.09
C CYS A 222 -18.27 -14.12 -5.34
N ALA A 223 -17.14 -14.82 -5.33
CA ALA A 223 -16.71 -15.68 -6.44
C ALA A 223 -17.66 -16.85 -6.62
N ALA A 224 -18.03 -17.55 -5.54
CA ALA A 224 -18.98 -18.65 -5.61
C ALA A 224 -20.40 -18.19 -5.99
N GLU A 225 -20.83 -17.01 -5.52
CA GLU A 225 -22.09 -16.39 -5.98
C GLU A 225 -22.08 -16.13 -7.49
N HIS A 226 -21.00 -15.53 -7.98
CA HIS A 226 -20.82 -15.21 -9.40
C HIS A 226 -20.84 -16.47 -10.28
N VAL A 227 -20.08 -17.50 -9.90
CA VAL A 227 -20.05 -18.78 -10.63
C VAL A 227 -21.44 -19.41 -10.68
N ARG A 228 -22.18 -19.43 -9.58
CA ARG A 228 -23.55 -19.96 -9.54
C ARG A 228 -24.51 -19.16 -10.42
N ALA A 229 -24.40 -17.84 -10.41
CA ALA A 229 -25.32 -16.96 -11.13
C ALA A 229 -25.07 -16.95 -12.65
N THR A 230 -23.82 -17.10 -13.08
CA THR A 230 -23.42 -16.92 -14.48
C THR A 230 -23.01 -18.21 -15.19
N GLY A 231 -22.70 -19.28 -14.45
CA GLY A 231 -22.08 -20.47 -15.00
C GLY A 231 -20.62 -20.26 -15.43
N ALA A 232 -19.99 -19.16 -14.98
CA ALA A 232 -18.58 -18.87 -15.30
C ALA A 232 -17.68 -20.03 -14.88
N LYS A 233 -16.72 -20.38 -15.74
CA LYS A 233 -15.75 -21.45 -15.46
C LYS A 233 -14.50 -20.91 -14.80
N ASP A 234 -14.19 -19.65 -15.03
CA ASP A 234 -12.98 -18.97 -14.59
C ASP A 234 -13.34 -17.57 -14.05
N ILE A 235 -12.57 -17.11 -13.08
CA ILE A 235 -12.60 -15.75 -12.55
C ILE A 235 -11.26 -15.11 -12.88
N GLU A 236 -11.30 -13.86 -13.33
CA GLU A 236 -10.11 -13.12 -13.69
C GLU A 236 -9.21 -12.93 -12.46
N GLU A 237 -7.92 -13.13 -12.66
CA GLU A 237 -6.91 -13.20 -11.62
C GLU A 237 -6.87 -11.95 -10.73
N ASN A 238 -7.01 -10.75 -11.31
CA ASN A 238 -7.06 -9.51 -10.55
C ASN A 238 -8.16 -9.50 -9.48
N MET A 239 -9.32 -10.10 -9.79
CA MET A 239 -10.46 -10.18 -8.85
C MET A 239 -10.23 -11.14 -7.68
N LEU A 240 -9.19 -11.98 -7.77
CA LEU A 240 -8.80 -12.91 -6.72
C LEU A 240 -7.77 -12.31 -5.75
N SER A 241 -7.30 -11.09 -6.01
CA SER A 241 -6.27 -10.42 -5.21
C SER A 241 -6.54 -10.45 -3.72
N SER A 242 -5.48 -10.70 -2.94
CA SER A 242 -5.51 -10.56 -1.48
C SER A 242 -5.46 -9.09 -1.07
N ALA A 243 -6.28 -8.72 -0.12
CA ALA A 243 -6.35 -7.38 0.45
C ALA A 243 -6.13 -7.40 1.97
N ILE A 244 -5.33 -6.46 2.46
CA ILE A 244 -5.10 -6.26 3.89
C ILE A 244 -5.32 -4.80 4.30
N ARG A 245 -5.69 -4.62 5.59
CA ARG A 245 -5.64 -3.34 6.27
C ARG A 245 -4.67 -3.42 7.44
N ILE A 246 -3.72 -2.48 7.49
CA ILE A 246 -2.85 -2.27 8.65
C ILE A 246 -3.40 -1.10 9.45
N ARG A 247 -3.44 -1.22 10.78
CA ARG A 247 -3.70 -0.13 11.71
C ARG A 247 -2.55 -0.02 12.70
N TYR A 248 -2.17 1.22 13.01
CA TYR A 248 -1.23 1.54 14.08
C TYR A 248 -1.66 2.84 14.74
N GLY A 249 -2.21 2.76 15.95
CA GLY A 249 -2.87 3.90 16.59
C GLY A 249 -3.99 4.46 15.73
N ASN A 250 -3.90 5.75 15.38
CA ASN A 250 -4.84 6.44 14.49
C ASN A 250 -4.53 6.20 13.01
N PHE A 251 -3.27 5.87 12.67
CA PHE A 251 -2.88 5.60 11.29
C PHE A 251 -3.49 4.29 10.78
N SER A 252 -3.89 4.30 9.51
CA SER A 252 -4.30 3.09 8.82
C SER A 252 -3.90 3.10 7.34
N TYR A 253 -3.60 1.90 6.83
CA TYR A 253 -3.18 1.65 5.46
C TYR A 253 -4.00 0.54 4.84
N PHE A 254 -4.34 0.68 3.55
CA PHE A 254 -5.00 -0.36 2.77
C PHE A 254 -4.24 -0.68 1.50
N THR A 255 -4.20 -1.96 1.15
CA THR A 255 -3.78 -2.47 -0.16
C THR A 255 -4.67 -3.64 -0.56
N GLY A 256 -5.04 -3.70 -1.83
CA GLY A 256 -5.91 -4.72 -2.41
C GLY A 256 -5.34 -5.36 -3.68
N GLY A 257 -4.02 -5.30 -3.88
CA GLY A 257 -3.43 -5.78 -5.14
C GLY A 257 -4.06 -5.10 -6.35
N ASP A 258 -4.54 -5.89 -7.30
CA ASP A 258 -5.14 -5.41 -8.53
C ASP A 258 -6.67 -5.60 -8.57
N LEU A 259 -7.33 -5.50 -7.41
CA LEU A 259 -8.79 -5.54 -7.33
C LEU A 259 -9.43 -4.59 -8.33
N GLU A 260 -10.40 -5.09 -9.08
CA GLU A 260 -11.17 -4.33 -10.07
C GLU A 260 -12.52 -4.99 -10.35
N LYS A 261 -13.31 -4.37 -11.27
CA LYS A 261 -14.54 -4.94 -11.84
C LYS A 261 -15.65 -5.28 -10.83
N SER A 262 -16.55 -6.11 -11.29
CA SER A 262 -17.77 -6.43 -10.56
C SER A 262 -18.11 -7.91 -10.70
N PHE A 263 -18.70 -8.44 -9.65
CA PHE A 263 -19.34 -9.75 -9.66
C PHE A 263 -20.84 -9.67 -9.97
N VAL A 264 -21.46 -10.81 -10.26
CA VAL A 264 -22.90 -10.99 -10.31
C VAL A 264 -23.33 -11.74 -9.06
N GLY A 265 -24.27 -11.20 -8.31
CA GLY A 265 -24.77 -11.79 -7.08
C GLY A 265 -25.74 -12.97 -7.34
N ALA A 266 -26.14 -13.65 -6.28
CA ALA A 266 -27.07 -14.76 -6.32
C ALA A 266 -28.45 -14.37 -6.87
N ASP A 267 -28.80 -13.10 -6.81
CA ASP A 267 -30.02 -12.50 -7.38
C ASP A 267 -29.89 -12.14 -8.88
N GLY A 268 -28.75 -12.44 -9.50
CA GLY A 268 -28.44 -12.09 -10.89
C GLY A 268 -28.04 -10.63 -11.11
N VAL A 269 -27.98 -9.82 -10.07
CA VAL A 269 -27.62 -8.39 -10.18
C VAL A 269 -26.11 -8.22 -10.10
N ARG A 270 -25.58 -7.40 -11.02
CA ARG A 270 -24.15 -7.02 -11.02
C ARG A 270 -23.88 -6.00 -9.93
N TYR A 271 -22.83 -6.20 -9.14
CA TYR A 271 -22.40 -5.27 -8.10
C TYR A 271 -20.90 -5.01 -8.16
N ASN A 272 -20.47 -3.85 -7.64
CA ASN A 272 -19.07 -3.46 -7.58
C ASN A 272 -18.37 -4.19 -6.44
N TYR A 273 -17.48 -5.14 -6.77
CA TYR A 273 -16.71 -5.90 -5.78
C TYR A 273 -15.70 -5.03 -5.04
N GLU A 274 -15.03 -4.13 -5.77
CA GLU A 274 -14.07 -3.19 -5.19
C GLU A 274 -14.73 -2.31 -4.09
N GLU A 275 -15.99 -1.88 -4.31
CA GLU A 275 -16.76 -1.13 -3.30
C GLU A 275 -17.00 -1.96 -2.03
N LEU A 276 -17.32 -3.25 -2.16
CA LEU A 276 -17.52 -4.12 -1.00
C LEU A 276 -16.24 -4.23 -0.18
N VAL A 277 -15.10 -4.46 -0.84
CA VAL A 277 -13.79 -4.53 -0.19
C VAL A 277 -13.45 -3.19 0.48
N GLY A 278 -13.72 -2.07 -0.19
CA GLY A 278 -13.51 -0.74 0.37
C GLY A 278 -14.38 -0.47 1.62
N LYS A 279 -15.65 -0.92 1.61
CA LYS A 279 -16.54 -0.82 2.78
C LYS A 279 -16.06 -1.67 3.95
N ALA A 280 -15.55 -2.86 3.69
CA ALA A 280 -14.96 -3.72 4.71
C ALA A 280 -13.68 -3.11 5.30
N ALA A 281 -12.84 -2.52 4.47
CA ALA A 281 -11.65 -1.81 4.91
C ALA A 281 -11.97 -0.54 5.71
N GLY A 282 -13.00 0.21 5.31
CA GLY A 282 -13.36 1.51 5.88
C GLY A 282 -12.33 2.61 5.59
N PRO A 283 -12.48 3.80 6.18
CA PRO A 283 -11.56 4.92 5.99
C PRO A 283 -10.13 4.58 6.38
N VAL A 284 -9.16 5.11 5.61
CA VAL A 284 -7.72 4.89 5.86
C VAL A 284 -6.92 6.18 5.66
N SER A 285 -5.74 6.25 6.28
CA SER A 285 -4.80 7.36 6.10
C SER A 285 -4.12 7.27 4.72
N VAL A 286 -3.66 6.08 4.33
CA VAL A 286 -2.99 5.83 3.04
C VAL A 286 -3.61 4.62 2.36
N CYS A 287 -3.87 4.74 1.07
CA CYS A 287 -4.35 3.67 0.22
C CYS A 287 -3.39 3.44 -0.95
N LYS A 288 -2.86 2.21 -1.09
CA LYS A 288 -2.28 1.79 -2.36
C LYS A 288 -3.41 1.68 -3.37
N THR A 289 -3.22 2.24 -4.57
CA THR A 289 -4.27 2.17 -5.61
C THR A 289 -4.44 0.74 -6.10
N ASN A 290 -5.68 0.28 -6.20
CA ASN A 290 -5.96 -1.01 -6.82
C ASN A 290 -5.58 -0.95 -8.31
N HIS A 291 -5.05 -2.06 -8.84
CA HIS A 291 -4.67 -2.24 -10.25
C HIS A 291 -3.92 -1.01 -10.80
N HIS A 292 -2.93 -0.51 -10.03
CA HIS A 292 -2.09 0.64 -10.40
C HIS A 292 -2.89 1.89 -10.83
N ALA A 293 -4.14 2.05 -10.39
CA ALA A 293 -5.11 3.05 -10.85
C ALA A 293 -5.49 2.88 -12.34
N TYR A 294 -5.50 1.65 -12.89
CA TYR A 294 -5.99 1.39 -14.24
C TYR A 294 -7.48 1.78 -14.40
N LEU A 295 -7.94 1.97 -15.64
CA LEU A 295 -9.30 2.49 -15.98
C LEU A 295 -10.47 1.71 -15.36
N THR A 296 -10.26 0.45 -15.01
CA THR A 296 -11.27 -0.47 -14.45
C THR A 296 -11.28 -0.50 -12.93
N ALA A 297 -10.29 0.11 -12.28
CA ALA A 297 -10.15 0.17 -10.83
C ALA A 297 -10.41 1.58 -10.27
N MET A 298 -10.27 1.75 -8.98
CA MET A 298 -10.46 3.02 -8.27
C MET A 298 -11.83 3.64 -8.54
N SER A 299 -12.87 2.80 -8.47
CA SER A 299 -14.24 3.27 -8.65
C SER A 299 -14.60 4.39 -7.67
N PRO A 300 -15.46 5.35 -8.06
CA PRO A 300 -15.90 6.40 -7.13
C PRO A 300 -16.51 5.85 -5.84
N GLU A 301 -17.13 4.68 -5.88
CA GLU A 301 -17.73 3.99 -4.73
C GLU A 301 -16.64 3.49 -3.78
N PHE A 302 -15.60 2.85 -4.29
CA PHE A 302 -14.45 2.42 -3.52
C PHE A 302 -13.75 3.62 -2.86
N VAL A 303 -13.45 4.64 -3.66
CA VAL A 303 -12.77 5.86 -3.19
C VAL A 303 -13.55 6.54 -2.06
N ARG A 304 -14.89 6.63 -2.20
CA ARG A 304 -15.76 7.15 -1.12
C ARG A 304 -15.76 6.28 0.13
N ALA A 305 -15.62 4.97 0.00
CA ALA A 305 -15.60 4.06 1.12
C ALA A 305 -14.29 4.17 1.92
N VAL A 306 -13.14 4.18 1.24
CA VAL A 306 -11.82 4.25 1.89
C VAL A 306 -11.40 5.67 2.27
N ARG A 307 -11.91 6.70 1.61
CA ARG A 307 -11.67 8.14 1.89
C ARG A 307 -10.23 8.46 2.31
N ALA A 308 -9.26 7.91 1.60
CA ALA A 308 -7.85 8.04 1.98
C ALA A 308 -7.37 9.50 1.97
N GLN A 309 -6.49 9.85 2.89
CA GLN A 309 -5.80 11.14 2.87
C GLN A 309 -4.77 11.18 1.73
N ALA A 310 -4.13 10.05 1.43
CA ALA A 310 -3.19 9.91 0.34
C ALA A 310 -3.36 8.58 -0.40
N TYR A 311 -3.15 8.62 -1.72
CA TYR A 311 -3.09 7.46 -2.58
C TYR A 311 -1.68 7.29 -3.14
N VAL A 312 -1.17 6.06 -3.15
CA VAL A 312 0.13 5.74 -3.76
C VAL A 312 -0.07 4.75 -4.88
N SER A 313 0.50 5.03 -6.05
CA SER A 313 0.35 4.21 -7.25
C SER A 313 1.70 3.81 -7.82
N SER A 314 1.96 2.51 -7.90
CA SER A 314 3.04 1.94 -8.70
C SER A 314 2.66 2.05 -10.18
N VAL A 315 3.55 2.62 -11.00
CA VAL A 315 3.27 2.86 -12.42
C VAL A 315 4.32 2.15 -13.27
N TRP A 316 3.89 1.29 -14.19
CA TRP A 316 4.75 0.63 -15.15
C TRP A 316 4.19 0.69 -16.59
N SER A 317 2.98 1.24 -16.75
CA SER A 317 2.27 1.43 -18.00
C SER A 317 1.65 2.82 -18.08
N PRO A 318 1.65 3.49 -19.24
CA PRO A 318 1.05 4.82 -19.39
C PRO A 318 -0.48 4.83 -19.13
N ASN A 319 -1.15 3.69 -19.21
CA ASN A 319 -2.59 3.58 -18.97
C ASN A 319 -2.98 3.65 -17.49
N GLN A 320 -2.00 3.58 -16.60
CA GLN A 320 -2.18 3.63 -15.14
C GLN A 320 -2.22 5.07 -14.59
N THR A 321 -1.99 6.05 -15.46
CA THR A 321 -2.10 7.47 -15.15
C THR A 321 -3.19 8.10 -16.04
N ASN A 322 -4.43 8.09 -15.58
CA ASN A 322 -5.56 8.52 -16.39
C ASN A 322 -6.49 9.48 -15.63
N VAL A 323 -7.19 10.34 -16.39
CA VAL A 323 -8.07 11.38 -15.86
C VAL A 323 -9.20 10.81 -15.00
N LYS A 324 -9.77 9.67 -15.40
CA LYS A 324 -10.95 9.08 -14.73
C LYS A 324 -10.63 8.72 -13.27
N THR A 325 -9.57 7.95 -13.05
CA THR A 325 -9.21 7.50 -11.72
C THR A 325 -8.63 8.64 -10.88
N LEU A 326 -7.85 9.55 -11.48
CA LEU A 326 -7.37 10.74 -10.76
C LEU A 326 -8.53 11.63 -10.31
N THR A 327 -9.55 11.85 -11.15
CA THR A 327 -10.75 12.60 -10.77
C THR A 327 -11.47 11.94 -9.57
N ALA A 328 -11.63 10.62 -9.60
CA ALA A 328 -12.25 9.91 -8.49
C ALA A 328 -11.45 10.06 -7.18
N MET A 329 -10.13 9.83 -7.23
CA MET A 329 -9.25 9.95 -6.07
C MET A 329 -9.20 11.39 -5.53
N SER A 330 -9.15 12.39 -6.41
CA SER A 330 -9.14 13.81 -6.01
C SER A 330 -10.43 14.24 -5.32
N ALA A 331 -11.57 13.73 -5.78
CA ALA A 331 -12.88 14.02 -5.18
C ALA A 331 -13.08 13.31 -3.83
N GLY A 332 -12.42 12.18 -3.62
CA GLY A 332 -12.53 11.37 -2.39
C GLY A 332 -11.40 11.62 -1.39
N SER A 333 -10.32 12.29 -1.78
CA SER A 333 -9.21 12.61 -0.88
C SER A 333 -9.58 13.73 0.10
N THR A 334 -9.17 13.59 1.35
CA THR A 334 -9.33 14.62 2.38
C THR A 334 -8.20 15.66 2.36
N ALA A 335 -7.15 15.46 1.55
CA ALA A 335 -6.00 16.35 1.46
C ALA A 335 -5.66 16.69 0.00
N SER A 336 -5.43 17.96 -0.32
CA SER A 336 -4.92 18.38 -1.64
C SER A 336 -3.51 17.81 -1.88
N GLY A 337 -3.18 17.42 -3.13
CA GLY A 337 -1.87 16.83 -3.47
C GLY A 337 -1.66 15.43 -2.91
N GLY A 338 -2.74 14.65 -2.72
CA GLY A 338 -2.72 13.35 -2.08
C GLY A 338 -2.45 12.14 -2.99
N VAL A 339 -2.16 12.31 -4.29
CA VAL A 339 -1.88 11.19 -5.21
C VAL A 339 -0.40 11.14 -5.58
N TYR A 340 0.29 10.09 -5.15
CA TYR A 340 1.72 9.85 -5.35
C TYR A 340 1.91 8.78 -6.42
N TYR A 341 2.25 9.19 -7.63
CA TYR A 341 2.61 8.28 -8.71
C TYR A 341 4.11 8.01 -8.68
N GLY A 342 4.53 6.74 -8.80
CA GLY A 342 5.93 6.39 -8.98
C GLY A 342 6.54 7.06 -10.23
N HIS A 343 5.73 7.20 -11.29
CA HIS A 343 6.06 7.93 -12.50
C HIS A 343 4.82 8.61 -13.08
N LEU A 344 4.98 9.81 -13.64
CA LEU A 344 3.93 10.53 -14.35
C LEU A 344 4.37 10.82 -15.79
N PRO A 345 3.92 10.03 -16.79
CA PRO A 345 4.23 10.26 -18.18
C PRO A 345 3.84 11.66 -18.64
N GLU A 346 4.64 12.25 -19.53
CA GLU A 346 4.45 13.62 -20.00
C GLU A 346 3.07 13.85 -20.65
N LYS A 347 2.55 12.83 -21.34
CA LYS A 347 1.18 12.87 -21.90
C LYS A 347 0.13 13.03 -20.78
N ALA A 348 0.22 12.22 -19.74
CA ALA A 348 -0.70 12.29 -18.61
C ALA A 348 -0.57 13.63 -17.85
N ARG A 349 0.66 14.12 -17.68
CA ARG A 349 0.93 15.43 -17.05
C ARG A 349 0.21 16.56 -17.80
N ARG A 350 0.28 16.58 -19.14
CA ARG A 350 -0.44 17.56 -19.97
C ARG A 350 -1.96 17.43 -19.84
N GLU A 351 -2.49 16.21 -19.94
CA GLU A 351 -3.92 15.96 -19.80
C GLU A 351 -4.45 16.38 -18.42
N PHE A 352 -3.67 16.16 -17.36
CA PHE A 352 -4.03 16.57 -16.00
C PHE A 352 -3.98 18.10 -15.84
N ALA A 353 -2.99 18.77 -16.47
CA ALA A 353 -2.90 20.22 -16.48
C ALA A 353 -4.10 20.87 -17.16
N GLU A 354 -4.45 20.40 -18.36
CA GLU A 354 -5.60 20.89 -19.15
C GLU A 354 -6.93 20.77 -18.39
N ARG A 355 -7.02 19.81 -17.46
CA ARG A 355 -8.24 19.57 -16.66
C ARG A 355 -8.14 20.15 -15.22
N GLY A 356 -7.06 20.87 -14.89
CA GLY A 356 -6.89 21.45 -13.57
C GLY A 356 -6.64 20.42 -12.45
N LEU A 357 -6.18 19.20 -12.79
CA LEU A 357 -6.00 18.09 -11.84
C LEU A 357 -4.59 17.96 -11.29
N LEU A 358 -3.60 18.69 -11.83
CA LEU A 358 -2.19 18.57 -11.36
C LEU A 358 -2.02 18.90 -9.88
N GLY A 359 -2.82 19.79 -9.32
CA GLY A 359 -2.79 20.12 -7.89
C GLY A 359 -3.14 18.95 -6.96
N SER A 360 -3.72 17.87 -7.50
CA SER A 360 -4.01 16.63 -6.76
C SER A 360 -2.88 15.61 -6.82
N VAL A 361 -1.83 15.86 -7.59
CA VAL A 361 -0.68 14.96 -7.75
C VAL A 361 0.51 15.52 -6.98
N ALA A 362 1.26 14.65 -6.30
CA ALA A 362 2.51 15.02 -5.66
C ALA A 362 3.51 15.61 -6.67
N PRO A 363 4.26 16.66 -6.31
CA PRO A 363 5.12 17.39 -7.26
C PRO A 363 6.30 16.55 -7.78
N ALA A 364 6.80 15.63 -6.96
CA ALA A 364 7.90 14.73 -7.33
C ALA A 364 7.40 13.30 -7.60
N GLN A 365 8.17 12.52 -8.36
CA GLN A 365 7.94 11.11 -8.65
C GLN A 365 9.20 10.32 -8.30
N GLY A 366 9.02 9.04 -7.97
CA GLY A 366 10.09 8.12 -7.58
C GLY A 366 9.58 7.05 -6.63
N HIS A 367 10.44 6.56 -5.74
CA HIS A 367 9.97 5.72 -4.64
C HIS A 367 9.14 6.55 -3.67
N ALA A 368 8.04 6.03 -3.17
CA ALA A 368 7.30 6.67 -2.08
C ALA A 368 7.56 5.90 -0.78
N VAL A 369 7.86 6.61 0.30
CA VAL A 369 8.04 6.02 1.63
C VAL A 369 7.11 6.69 2.62
N VAL A 370 6.18 5.91 3.17
CA VAL A 370 5.32 6.35 4.27
C VAL A 370 6.01 6.00 5.57
N LYS A 371 6.36 6.99 6.37
CA LYS A 371 6.92 6.82 7.72
C LYS A 371 5.91 7.28 8.75
N VAL A 372 5.45 6.35 9.58
CA VAL A 372 4.50 6.61 10.66
C VAL A 372 5.27 6.77 11.95
N ALA A 373 5.00 7.86 12.66
CA ALA A 373 5.61 8.13 13.96
C ALA A 373 5.20 7.07 15.00
N PRO A 374 6.04 6.84 16.03
CA PRO A 374 5.66 5.97 17.14
C PRO A 374 4.29 6.35 17.74
N GLY A 375 3.41 5.34 17.87
CA GLY A 375 2.02 5.55 18.35
C GLY A 375 1.00 5.81 17.24
N GLY A 376 1.42 6.22 16.02
CA GLY A 376 0.53 6.31 14.88
C GLY A 376 -0.30 7.58 14.77
N ASP A 377 0.05 8.67 15.49
CA ASP A 377 -0.73 9.92 15.44
C ASP A 377 -0.39 10.81 14.24
N THR A 378 0.83 10.71 13.74
CA THR A 378 1.29 11.45 12.57
C THR A 378 2.08 10.54 11.63
N PHE A 379 2.09 10.89 10.35
CA PHE A 379 2.92 10.22 9.37
C PHE A 379 3.45 11.21 8.33
N ARG A 380 4.53 10.81 7.66
CA ARG A 380 5.08 11.53 6.51
C ARG A 380 5.13 10.64 5.29
N ILE A 381 4.98 11.26 4.14
CA ILE A 381 5.24 10.62 2.85
C ILE A 381 6.44 11.34 2.25
N PHE A 382 7.51 10.57 2.02
CA PHE A 382 8.71 11.00 1.32
C PHE A 382 8.65 10.47 -0.10
N VAL A 383 9.03 11.30 -1.06
CA VAL A 383 9.30 10.86 -2.42
C VAL A 383 10.82 10.84 -2.60
N LEU A 384 11.38 9.69 -2.95
CA LEU A 384 12.81 9.51 -3.10
C LEU A 384 13.19 9.39 -4.58
N SER A 385 14.42 9.82 -4.92
CA SER A 385 14.99 9.57 -6.24
C SER A 385 14.91 8.09 -6.59
N ALA A 386 14.39 7.78 -7.78
CA ALA A 386 14.49 6.47 -8.39
C ALA A 386 15.47 6.47 -9.59
N GLU A 387 16.14 7.60 -9.85
CA GLU A 387 17.13 7.74 -10.93
C GLU A 387 18.48 7.11 -10.56
N ASP A 388 18.67 6.89 -9.28
CA ASP A 388 19.89 6.30 -8.71
C ASP A 388 19.56 5.56 -7.41
N GLU A 389 20.58 5.02 -6.77
CA GLU A 389 20.44 4.31 -5.49
C GLU A 389 20.70 5.21 -4.26
N SER A 390 20.70 6.55 -4.42
CA SER A 390 21.06 7.48 -3.34
C SER A 390 20.04 7.54 -2.21
N MET A 391 18.78 7.18 -2.47
CA MET A 391 17.66 7.37 -1.54
C MET A 391 17.44 8.84 -1.15
N THR A 392 17.83 9.77 -2.05
CA THR A 392 17.71 11.21 -1.82
C THR A 392 16.23 11.61 -1.82
N VAL A 393 15.82 12.36 -0.81
CA VAL A 393 14.47 12.91 -0.69
C VAL A 393 14.28 14.04 -1.71
N LEU A 394 13.30 13.89 -2.58
CA LEU A 394 12.91 14.88 -3.59
C LEU A 394 11.75 15.76 -3.11
N ASP A 395 10.87 15.20 -2.29
CA ASP A 395 9.70 15.85 -1.72
C ASP A 395 9.30 15.18 -0.42
N GLU A 396 8.71 15.94 0.50
CA GLU A 396 8.16 15.39 1.73
C GLU A 396 6.90 16.13 2.17
N ARG A 397 5.97 15.39 2.76
CA ARG A 397 4.75 15.95 3.30
C ARG A 397 4.33 15.26 4.59
N GLU A 398 3.93 16.05 5.60
CA GLU A 398 3.43 15.58 6.89
C GLU A 398 1.91 15.59 6.94
N PHE A 399 1.34 14.61 7.66
CA PHE A 399 -0.08 14.40 7.87
C PHE A 399 -0.35 14.06 9.33
N VAL A 400 -1.53 14.43 9.79
CA VAL A 400 -2.13 13.89 11.03
C VAL A 400 -2.99 12.69 10.63
N ALA A 401 -2.83 11.56 11.33
CA ALA A 401 -3.51 10.31 11.01
C ALA A 401 -4.96 10.25 11.51
#